data_a3b5bdbf103091ba9e20dff899e2b8db
#
_entry.id   a3b5bdbf103091ba9e20dff899e2b8db
#
_cell.length_a   1.000
_cell.length_b   1.000
_cell.length_c   1.000
_cell.angle_alpha   90.00
_cell.angle_beta   90.00
_cell.angle_gamma   90.00
#
_symmetry.space_group_name_H-M   'P 1'
#
loop_
_entity.id
_entity.type
_entity.pdbx_description
1 polymer ?
#
loop_
_entity_poly.entity_id
_entity_poly.type
_entity_poly.pdbx_seq_one_letter_code
_entity_poly.pdbx_strand_id
1 'polypeptide(L)'
;MKIGVLDLLCEDAQTSLARMPHDYAVVKQYAGIMPQAVSVWCRKLGHQVCYATYYGQKDPLKLLPNDLDVVFLACFSRGSGLAYALAKVLKMKRPRILTVLGGPHARQFSFDALRFFDVVVKECDETLIKDILRDFPRKEIVTTGRRLTDLPCIEERLPEIRIASFWRSRPTSFSFIPILSSTGCPYSCDFCVDWNNPYTPLPLERVEQDLLFAARHFPGVRINFYDPNFGVKFDEVMAVIERIPHPRKQWFLTEGSLNSLTEERLQRLKKAGCLCVIPGIESWSAYSKKAGIKGSASAGEKLNEVVNRFNLIHRYIPIIQANLLFGLDTDEGDAPVLLNKEFITRTPYVAHSLNIPAPFGGTPLFERYLKGSRILTALPFTFYCKPYLATTVKHYTPIAFYEKLMEIFTHMTSLGILARAVRETENPVFKGYHPIRNLSLRLMTRTMGQLLALLKTDKAFRAFHEGESPVLPEYYHRKYEALLGPYKGLISREERYPVMHGIPLNGKQPGPYR
;
A
#
# COMPACT_ATOMS: atom_id res chain seq x y z
N MET A 1 30.68 -9.40 1.84
CA MET A 1 30.25 -8.20 1.10
C MET A 1 29.59 -7.22 2.07
N LYS A 2 29.56 -5.94 1.71
CA LYS A 2 28.79 -4.91 2.41
C LYS A 2 27.48 -4.66 1.67
N ILE A 3 26.36 -4.91 2.32
CA ILE A 3 25.03 -4.88 1.72
C ILE A 3 24.18 -3.80 2.37
N GLY A 4 23.53 -2.97 1.57
CA GLY A 4 22.50 -2.03 2.00
C GLY A 4 21.10 -2.61 1.72
N VAL A 5 20.17 -2.47 2.66
CA VAL A 5 18.75 -2.75 2.45
C VAL A 5 17.96 -1.49 2.79
N LEU A 6 17.32 -0.89 1.78
CA LEU A 6 16.53 0.33 1.93
C LEU A 6 15.06 0.08 1.68
N ASP A 7 14.24 0.23 2.71
CA ASP A 7 12.77 0.20 2.63
C ASP A 7 12.26 1.62 2.38
N LEU A 8 11.81 1.90 1.14
CA LEU A 8 11.42 3.23 0.66
C LEU A 8 9.90 3.40 0.76
N LEU A 9 9.43 4.04 1.82
CA LEU A 9 8.00 4.20 2.12
C LEU A 9 7.40 5.50 1.58
N CYS A 10 8.24 6.47 1.22
CA CYS A 10 7.85 7.81 0.78
C CYS A 10 8.30 8.09 -0.65
N GLU A 11 7.50 8.84 -1.39
CA GLU A 11 7.77 9.26 -2.76
C GLU A 11 8.62 10.53 -2.86
N ASP A 12 8.55 11.39 -1.85
CA ASP A 12 9.29 12.66 -1.80
C ASP A 12 10.75 12.42 -1.37
N ALA A 13 11.71 13.00 -2.08
CA ALA A 13 13.13 12.93 -1.69
C ALA A 13 13.44 13.65 -0.37
N GLN A 14 12.59 14.56 0.03
CA GLN A 14 12.61 15.24 1.32
C GLN A 14 11.25 15.80 1.64
N THR A 15 10.68 15.42 2.78
CA THR A 15 9.39 15.98 3.22
C THR A 15 9.57 17.30 3.95
N SER A 16 8.51 18.10 4.00
CA SER A 16 8.50 19.33 4.80
C SER A 16 8.49 19.01 6.29
N LEU A 17 9.06 19.90 7.10
CA LEU A 17 9.05 19.77 8.56
C LEU A 17 7.64 19.61 9.14
N ALA A 18 6.64 20.22 8.50
CA ALA A 18 5.24 20.11 8.92
C ALA A 18 4.65 18.69 8.76
N ARG A 19 5.17 17.90 7.81
CA ARG A 19 4.71 16.50 7.58
C ARG A 19 5.44 15.48 8.45
N MET A 20 6.60 15.82 9.00
CA MET A 20 7.44 14.88 9.76
C MET A 20 6.70 14.13 10.89
N PRO A 21 5.84 14.75 11.72
CA PRO A 21 5.10 14.04 12.76
C PRO A 21 4.15 12.99 12.18
N HIS A 22 3.42 13.33 11.10
CA HIS A 22 2.55 12.41 10.39
C HIS A 22 3.36 11.27 9.76
N ASP A 23 4.44 11.59 9.06
CA ASP A 23 5.25 10.59 8.35
C ASP A 23 5.91 9.62 9.34
N TYR A 24 6.29 10.10 10.51
CA TYR A 24 6.75 9.23 11.60
C TYR A 24 5.63 8.34 12.16
N ALA A 25 4.49 8.92 12.51
CA ALA A 25 3.42 8.20 13.20
C ALA A 25 2.64 7.25 12.28
N VAL A 26 2.58 7.55 10.99
CA VAL A 26 1.76 6.83 10.01
C VAL A 26 2.62 6.16 8.94
N VAL A 27 3.39 6.93 8.15
CA VAL A 27 4.11 6.40 6.98
C VAL A 27 5.16 5.38 7.41
N LYS A 28 5.91 5.65 8.46
CA LYS A 28 6.92 4.74 9.00
C LYS A 28 6.35 3.40 9.42
N GLN A 29 5.09 3.37 9.86
CA GLN A 29 4.44 2.14 10.32
C GLN A 29 4.01 1.19 9.18
N TYR A 30 4.19 1.61 7.92
CA TYR A 30 4.03 0.75 6.73
C TYR A 30 5.30 -0.01 6.34
N ALA A 31 6.34 0.00 7.17
CA ALA A 31 7.58 -0.74 6.92
C ALA A 31 7.30 -2.23 6.71
N GLY A 32 7.80 -2.76 5.59
CA GLY A 32 7.49 -4.10 5.12
C GLY A 32 8.26 -5.20 5.86
N ILE A 33 7.67 -6.39 5.95
CA ILE A 33 8.34 -7.58 6.50
C ILE A 33 9.44 -8.07 5.55
N MET A 34 9.19 -8.05 4.24
CA MET A 34 10.13 -8.60 3.26
C MET A 34 11.49 -7.88 3.22
N PRO A 35 11.60 -6.53 3.25
CA PRO A 35 12.91 -5.88 3.38
C PRO A 35 13.66 -6.28 4.65
N GLN A 36 12.95 -6.48 5.77
CA GLN A 36 13.53 -6.98 7.01
C GLN A 36 14.03 -8.43 6.84
N ALA A 37 13.24 -9.29 6.18
CA ALA A 37 13.62 -10.68 5.91
C ALA A 37 14.86 -10.77 5.02
N VAL A 38 14.94 -9.98 3.95
CA VAL A 38 16.13 -9.90 3.08
C VAL A 38 17.36 -9.49 3.89
N SER A 39 17.24 -8.51 4.79
CA SER A 39 18.33 -8.10 5.69
C SER A 39 18.81 -9.27 6.57
N VAL A 40 17.87 -10.02 7.17
CA VAL A 40 18.19 -11.18 8.02
C VAL A 40 18.88 -12.28 7.20
N TRP A 41 18.35 -12.63 6.03
CA TRP A 41 18.93 -13.66 5.16
C TRP A 41 20.36 -13.29 4.74
N CYS A 42 20.59 -12.04 4.36
CA CYS A 42 21.95 -11.57 4.03
C CYS A 42 22.90 -11.67 5.24
N ARG A 43 22.44 -11.38 6.48
CA ARG A 43 23.27 -11.56 7.69
C ARG A 43 23.55 -13.03 7.98
N LYS A 44 22.57 -13.92 7.81
CA LYS A 44 22.75 -15.38 7.97
C LYS A 44 23.77 -15.95 6.98
N LEU A 45 23.86 -15.37 5.78
CA LEU A 45 24.87 -15.70 4.78
C LEU A 45 26.26 -15.12 5.08
N GLY A 46 26.46 -14.47 6.24
CA GLY A 46 27.77 -13.95 6.67
C GLY A 46 28.12 -12.59 6.09
N HIS A 47 27.17 -11.83 5.55
CA HIS A 47 27.42 -10.51 5.01
C HIS A 47 27.26 -9.40 6.05
N GLN A 48 28.00 -8.30 5.87
CA GLN A 48 27.81 -7.08 6.66
C GLN A 48 26.63 -6.29 6.10
N VAL A 49 25.53 -6.15 6.86
CA VAL A 49 24.29 -5.55 6.39
C VAL A 49 23.98 -4.24 7.12
N CYS A 50 23.61 -3.22 6.36
CA CYS A 50 23.04 -1.98 6.84
C CYS A 50 21.58 -1.90 6.37
N TYR A 51 20.62 -2.00 7.30
CA TYR A 51 19.20 -1.82 7.03
C TYR A 51 18.78 -0.37 7.33
N ALA A 52 17.95 0.19 6.49
CA ALA A 52 17.36 1.51 6.67
C ALA A 52 15.92 1.57 6.19
N THR A 53 15.10 2.40 6.84
CA THR A 53 13.74 2.73 6.42
C THR A 53 13.65 4.22 6.11
N TYR A 54 13.18 4.55 4.90
CA TYR A 54 12.99 5.92 4.47
C TYR A 54 11.50 6.30 4.47
N TYR A 55 11.14 7.30 5.24
CA TYR A 55 9.79 7.87 5.36
C TYR A 55 9.79 9.40 5.16
N GLY A 56 10.80 9.97 4.50
CA GLY A 56 10.92 11.40 4.20
C GLY A 56 11.75 12.21 5.20
N GLN A 57 12.38 11.59 6.18
CA GLN A 57 13.05 12.29 7.30
C GLN A 57 14.33 13.04 6.92
N LYS A 58 15.03 12.64 5.88
CA LYS A 58 16.26 13.25 5.37
C LYS A 58 16.61 12.66 3.99
N ASP A 59 17.75 13.03 3.44
CA ASP A 59 18.27 12.44 2.22
C ASP A 59 18.39 10.90 2.35
N PRO A 60 17.70 10.10 1.51
CA PRO A 60 17.70 8.65 1.62
C PRO A 60 19.08 8.02 1.46
N LEU A 61 19.98 8.60 0.65
CA LEU A 61 21.34 8.09 0.50
C LEU A 61 22.19 8.24 1.76
N LYS A 62 21.89 9.21 2.63
CA LYS A 62 22.59 9.39 3.90
C LYS A 62 22.20 8.35 4.96
N LEU A 63 21.23 7.50 4.66
CA LEU A 63 20.82 6.40 5.51
C LEU A 63 21.69 5.15 5.31
N LEU A 64 22.44 5.09 4.22
CA LEU A 64 23.29 3.98 3.84
C LEU A 64 24.76 4.38 3.81
N PRO A 65 25.70 3.46 4.11
CA PRO A 65 27.14 3.66 3.90
C PRO A 65 27.45 3.88 2.41
N ASN A 66 28.58 4.58 2.16
CA ASN A 66 29.00 4.85 0.79
C ASN A 66 29.76 3.69 0.12
N ASP A 67 30.19 2.68 0.88
CA ASP A 67 31.10 1.61 0.45
C ASP A 67 30.41 0.25 0.25
N LEU A 68 29.15 0.27 -0.17
CA LEU A 68 28.34 -0.92 -0.38
C LEU A 68 28.69 -1.65 -1.69
N ASP A 69 28.65 -2.98 -1.68
CA ASP A 69 28.79 -3.84 -2.84
C ASP A 69 27.45 -4.11 -3.51
N VAL A 70 26.39 -4.23 -2.69
CA VAL A 70 25.01 -4.53 -3.11
C VAL A 70 24.05 -3.61 -2.39
N VAL A 71 23.00 -3.13 -3.10
CA VAL A 71 21.87 -2.43 -2.49
C VAL A 71 20.57 -3.09 -2.93
N PHE A 72 19.85 -3.63 -1.95
CA PHE A 72 18.45 -4.02 -2.09
C PHE A 72 17.56 -2.82 -1.75
N LEU A 73 16.66 -2.48 -2.66
CA LEU A 73 15.72 -1.39 -2.50
C LEU A 73 14.30 -1.95 -2.65
N ALA A 74 13.41 -1.59 -1.75
CA ALA A 74 11.99 -1.96 -1.84
C ALA A 74 11.12 -0.69 -1.88
N CYS A 75 10.12 -0.65 -2.77
CA CYS A 75 9.19 0.48 -2.82
C CYS A 75 7.80 0.08 -3.30
N PHE A 76 6.82 0.93 -2.97
CA PHE A 76 5.53 0.98 -3.63
C PHE A 76 5.64 1.76 -4.96
N SER A 77 4.66 1.61 -5.86
CA SER A 77 4.68 2.30 -7.17
C SER A 77 4.77 3.83 -7.05
N ARG A 78 4.17 4.42 -6.02
CA ARG A 78 4.31 5.86 -5.75
C ARG A 78 5.76 6.31 -5.51
N GLY A 79 6.62 5.43 -4.97
CA GLY A 79 8.03 5.69 -4.73
C GLY A 79 8.96 5.37 -5.91
N SER A 80 8.44 4.88 -7.04
CA SER A 80 9.24 4.40 -8.17
C SER A 80 10.19 5.45 -8.73
N GLY A 81 9.72 6.69 -8.91
CA GLY A 81 10.56 7.77 -9.42
C GLY A 81 11.80 8.04 -8.56
N LEU A 82 11.60 8.08 -7.23
CA LEU A 82 12.72 8.24 -6.29
C LEU A 82 13.63 7.01 -6.31
N ALA A 83 13.08 5.79 -6.35
CA ALA A 83 13.85 4.55 -6.44
C ALA A 83 14.75 4.54 -7.69
N TYR A 84 14.24 4.97 -8.85
CA TYR A 84 14.98 5.05 -10.10
C TYR A 84 16.11 6.08 -10.03
N ALA A 85 15.85 7.26 -9.48
CA ALA A 85 16.86 8.28 -9.27
C ALA A 85 17.98 7.80 -8.33
N LEU A 86 17.61 7.11 -7.24
CA LEU A 86 18.60 6.53 -6.30
C LEU A 86 19.47 5.46 -6.97
N ALA A 87 18.89 4.57 -7.79
CA ALA A 87 19.65 3.58 -8.54
C ALA A 87 20.70 4.24 -9.46
N LYS A 88 20.33 5.30 -10.18
CA LYS A 88 21.27 6.07 -11.01
C LYS A 88 22.41 6.69 -10.20
N VAL A 89 22.10 7.37 -9.09
CA VAL A 89 23.15 7.96 -8.22
C VAL A 89 24.09 6.90 -7.69
N LEU A 90 23.57 5.76 -7.25
CA LEU A 90 24.38 4.65 -6.75
C LEU A 90 25.34 4.15 -7.84
N LYS A 91 24.86 3.98 -9.07
CA LYS A 91 25.68 3.58 -10.22
C LYS A 91 26.71 4.63 -10.61
N MET A 92 26.36 5.92 -10.58
CA MET A 92 27.30 7.01 -10.85
C MET A 92 28.43 7.05 -9.82
N LYS A 93 28.12 6.85 -8.54
CA LYS A 93 29.13 6.84 -7.47
C LYS A 93 29.99 5.56 -7.46
N ARG A 94 29.37 4.43 -7.80
CA ARG A 94 29.99 3.10 -7.79
C ARG A 94 29.50 2.25 -8.98
N PRO A 95 30.15 2.33 -10.14
CA PRO A 95 29.70 1.63 -11.36
C PRO A 95 29.52 0.10 -11.21
N ARG A 96 30.29 -0.50 -10.29
CA ARG A 96 30.26 -1.97 -10.04
C ARG A 96 29.20 -2.40 -9.01
N ILE A 97 28.55 -1.48 -8.31
CA ILE A 97 27.53 -1.82 -7.31
C ILE A 97 26.41 -2.65 -7.95
N LEU A 98 25.95 -3.69 -7.28
CA LEU A 98 24.75 -4.41 -7.68
C LEU A 98 23.53 -3.71 -7.11
N THR A 99 22.60 -3.29 -7.96
CA THR A 99 21.34 -2.66 -7.56
C THR A 99 20.18 -3.62 -7.79
N VAL A 100 19.44 -3.92 -6.73
CA VAL A 100 18.32 -4.88 -6.74
C VAL A 100 17.06 -4.18 -6.30
N LEU A 101 16.00 -4.23 -7.11
CA LEU A 101 14.69 -3.73 -6.71
C LEU A 101 13.76 -4.88 -6.35
N GLY A 102 13.12 -4.79 -5.20
CA GLY A 102 12.03 -5.65 -4.75
C GLY A 102 10.79 -4.85 -4.36
N GLY A 103 9.85 -5.53 -3.71
CA GLY A 103 8.62 -4.94 -3.20
C GLY A 103 7.49 -4.81 -4.23
N PRO A 104 6.36 -4.18 -3.84
CA PRO A 104 5.15 -4.14 -4.66
C PRO A 104 5.36 -3.57 -6.07
N HIS A 105 6.19 -2.55 -6.22
CA HIS A 105 6.47 -1.96 -7.53
C HIS A 105 7.22 -2.91 -8.47
N ALA A 106 8.24 -3.59 -7.97
CA ALA A 106 9.00 -4.58 -8.72
C ALA A 106 8.12 -5.75 -9.21
N ARG A 107 7.19 -6.19 -8.37
CA ARG A 107 6.22 -7.24 -8.70
C ARG A 107 5.28 -6.82 -9.84
N GLN A 108 4.82 -5.57 -9.83
CA GLN A 108 3.80 -5.06 -10.75
C GLN A 108 4.37 -4.56 -12.07
N PHE A 109 5.51 -3.88 -12.03
CA PHE A 109 6.08 -3.16 -13.16
C PHE A 109 7.57 -3.50 -13.35
N SER A 110 7.86 -4.80 -13.35
CA SER A 110 9.23 -5.31 -13.41
C SER A 110 10.02 -4.88 -14.64
N PHE A 111 9.37 -4.78 -15.80
CA PHE A 111 10.05 -4.35 -17.04
C PHE A 111 10.47 -2.88 -17.00
N ASP A 112 9.64 -2.00 -16.46
CA ASP A 112 10.00 -0.60 -16.29
C ASP A 112 11.14 -0.44 -15.29
N ALA A 113 11.06 -1.15 -14.17
CA ALA A 113 12.07 -1.15 -13.13
C ALA A 113 13.45 -1.66 -13.64
N LEU A 114 13.46 -2.64 -14.55
CA LEU A 114 14.68 -3.20 -15.12
C LEU A 114 15.51 -2.18 -15.94
N ARG A 115 14.89 -1.08 -16.38
CA ARG A 115 15.62 0.02 -17.04
C ARG A 115 16.66 0.64 -16.13
N PHE A 116 16.41 0.67 -14.82
CA PHE A 116 17.18 1.40 -13.82
C PHE A 116 17.98 0.49 -12.89
N PHE A 117 17.52 -0.73 -12.66
CA PHE A 117 18.16 -1.70 -11.76
C PHE A 117 18.90 -2.80 -12.52
N ASP A 118 19.86 -3.45 -11.88
CA ASP A 118 20.51 -4.64 -12.42
C ASP A 118 19.61 -5.86 -12.30
N VAL A 119 18.94 -6.00 -11.15
CA VAL A 119 18.04 -7.12 -10.86
C VAL A 119 16.71 -6.58 -10.36
N VAL A 120 15.62 -7.15 -10.86
CA VAL A 120 14.27 -6.89 -10.37
C VAL A 120 13.68 -8.17 -9.83
N VAL A 121 13.36 -8.18 -8.53
CA VAL A 121 12.84 -9.35 -7.81
C VAL A 121 11.34 -9.21 -7.67
N LYS A 122 10.57 -10.10 -8.30
CA LYS A 122 9.11 -10.11 -8.17
C LYS A 122 8.68 -10.75 -6.86
N GLU A 123 9.21 -11.92 -6.55
CA GLU A 123 9.01 -12.64 -5.30
C GLU A 123 10.31 -13.34 -4.91
N CYS A 124 10.61 -13.41 -3.61
CA CYS A 124 11.85 -14.01 -3.12
C CYS A 124 11.64 -14.91 -1.91
N ASP A 125 12.59 -15.79 -1.75
CA ASP A 125 12.89 -16.57 -0.55
C ASP A 125 14.40 -16.46 -0.24
N GLU A 126 14.84 -17.07 0.84
CA GLU A 126 16.26 -17.06 1.24
C GLU A 126 17.18 -17.64 0.16
N THR A 127 16.73 -18.70 -0.55
CA THR A 127 17.51 -19.34 -1.60
C THR A 127 17.76 -18.39 -2.78
N LEU A 128 16.72 -17.70 -3.26
CA LEU A 128 16.86 -16.74 -4.35
C LEU A 128 17.80 -15.58 -3.98
N ILE A 129 17.73 -15.09 -2.74
CA ILE A 129 18.64 -14.04 -2.27
C ILE A 129 20.09 -14.55 -2.26
N LYS A 130 20.31 -15.79 -1.81
CA LYS A 130 21.64 -16.43 -1.87
C LYS A 130 22.18 -16.55 -3.30
N ASP A 131 21.33 -16.95 -4.25
CA ASP A 131 21.73 -17.08 -5.66
C ASP A 131 22.07 -15.72 -6.28
N ILE A 132 21.28 -14.68 -6.02
CA ILE A 132 21.57 -13.30 -6.46
C ILE A 132 22.94 -12.84 -5.94
N LEU A 133 23.25 -13.13 -4.68
CA LEU A 133 24.51 -12.71 -4.05
C LEU A 133 25.71 -13.53 -4.51
N ARG A 134 25.52 -14.75 -4.98
CA ARG A 134 26.56 -15.62 -5.55
C ARG A 134 26.87 -15.26 -7.00
N ASP A 135 25.83 -15.10 -7.82
CA ASP A 135 25.95 -15.05 -9.28
C ASP A 135 26.04 -13.62 -9.83
N PHE A 136 25.66 -12.62 -9.04
CA PHE A 136 25.69 -11.20 -9.40
C PHE A 136 25.03 -10.91 -10.77
N PRO A 137 23.78 -11.34 -11.00
CA PRO A 137 23.10 -11.18 -12.27
C PRO A 137 22.97 -9.71 -12.69
N ARG A 138 22.88 -9.46 -14.00
CA ARG A 138 22.75 -8.12 -14.56
C ARG A 138 21.63 -8.08 -15.59
N LYS A 139 20.76 -7.07 -15.44
CA LYS A 139 19.60 -6.84 -16.32
C LYS A 139 18.67 -8.03 -16.39
N GLU A 140 18.28 -8.52 -15.20
CA GLU A 140 17.45 -9.71 -15.08
C GLU A 140 16.24 -9.46 -14.17
N ILE A 141 15.09 -10.06 -14.55
CA ILE A 141 13.88 -10.16 -13.71
C ILE A 141 13.84 -11.58 -13.15
N VAL A 142 13.88 -11.68 -11.83
CA VAL A 142 13.90 -12.97 -11.13
C VAL A 142 12.69 -13.13 -10.21
N THR A 143 12.29 -14.36 -10.00
CA THR A 143 11.21 -14.72 -9.08
C THR A 143 11.44 -16.11 -8.52
N THR A 144 11.15 -16.31 -7.23
CA THR A 144 11.08 -17.67 -6.70
C THR A 144 9.83 -18.37 -7.23
N GLY A 145 9.98 -19.65 -7.60
CA GLY A 145 8.84 -20.51 -7.93
C GLY A 145 8.21 -21.17 -6.69
N ARG A 146 8.76 -20.91 -5.49
CA ARG A 146 8.32 -21.53 -4.23
C ARG A 146 7.38 -20.60 -3.49
N ARG A 147 6.44 -21.22 -2.76
CA ARG A 147 5.60 -20.46 -1.83
C ARG A 147 6.43 -20.02 -0.63
N LEU A 148 6.20 -18.81 -0.18
CA LEU A 148 6.82 -18.31 1.04
C LEU A 148 6.16 -19.00 2.24
N THR A 149 6.83 -19.97 2.82
CA THR A 149 6.35 -20.76 3.96
C THR A 149 7.09 -20.44 5.25
N ASP A 150 8.24 -19.78 5.15
CA ASP A 150 9.07 -19.41 6.29
C ASP A 150 9.58 -17.98 6.14
N LEU A 151 9.46 -17.24 7.22
CA LEU A 151 9.96 -15.87 7.36
C LEU A 151 10.81 -15.78 8.63
N PRO A 152 11.86 -14.95 8.67
CA PRO A 152 12.59 -14.72 9.90
C PRO A 152 11.66 -14.22 11.02
N CYS A 153 11.81 -14.76 12.23
CA CYS A 153 10.99 -14.38 13.39
C CYS A 153 11.26 -12.95 13.86
N ILE A 154 10.42 -12.45 14.76
CA ILE A 154 10.60 -11.10 15.36
C ILE A 154 11.97 -10.99 16.03
N GLU A 155 12.44 -12.02 16.72
CA GLU A 155 13.75 -12.02 17.37
C GLU A 155 14.88 -11.87 16.35
N GLU A 156 14.85 -12.60 15.26
CA GLU A 156 15.83 -12.49 14.17
C GLU A 156 15.80 -11.14 13.47
N ARG A 157 14.58 -10.54 13.30
CA ARG A 157 14.36 -9.23 12.69
C ARG A 157 14.47 -8.06 13.67
N LEU A 158 14.83 -8.31 14.92
CA LEU A 158 14.85 -7.29 15.96
C LEU A 158 15.66 -6.03 15.62
N PRO A 159 16.87 -6.12 15.02
CA PRO A 159 17.62 -4.94 14.58
C PRO A 159 16.83 -4.09 13.59
N GLU A 160 16.20 -4.72 12.60
CA GLU A 160 15.41 -4.07 11.57
C GLU A 160 14.12 -3.45 12.13
N ILE A 161 13.41 -4.16 13.00
CA ILE A 161 12.20 -3.68 13.68
C ILE A 161 12.49 -2.42 14.51
N ARG A 162 13.62 -2.37 15.20
CA ARG A 162 14.04 -1.18 15.97
C ARG A 162 14.21 0.05 15.08
N ILE A 163 14.70 -0.13 13.85
CA ILE A 163 14.86 0.95 12.86
C ILE A 163 13.51 1.27 12.22
N ALA A 164 12.77 0.25 11.79
CA ALA A 164 11.55 0.40 11.01
C ALA A 164 10.36 0.93 11.82
N SER A 165 10.17 0.45 13.06
CA SER A 165 8.95 0.68 13.82
C SER A 165 9.14 1.59 15.05
N PHE A 166 10.38 1.74 15.56
CA PHE A 166 10.64 2.41 16.82
C PHE A 166 11.24 3.82 16.64
N TRP A 167 11.14 4.65 17.67
CA TRP A 167 11.81 5.95 17.74
C TRP A 167 13.10 5.81 18.52
N ARG A 168 14.25 6.13 17.87
CA ARG A 168 15.57 5.97 18.50
C ARG A 168 15.72 4.60 19.17
N SER A 169 15.31 3.55 18.46
CA SER A 169 15.32 2.14 18.92
C SER A 169 14.44 1.81 20.12
N ARG A 170 13.54 2.71 20.53
CA ARG A 170 12.57 2.49 21.61
C ARG A 170 11.14 2.51 21.07
N PRO A 171 10.26 1.60 21.52
CA PRO A 171 8.86 1.61 21.10
C PRO A 171 8.13 2.86 21.62
N THR A 172 7.16 3.33 20.86
CA THR A 172 6.25 4.42 21.22
C THR A 172 4.81 3.92 21.16
N SER A 173 3.86 4.76 21.62
CA SER A 173 2.43 4.45 21.48
C SER A 173 1.93 4.29 20.05
N PHE A 174 2.69 4.75 19.06
CA PHE A 174 2.40 4.61 17.62
C PHE A 174 3.16 3.44 16.98
N SER A 175 4.01 2.74 17.70
CA SER A 175 4.79 1.63 17.13
C SER A 175 3.92 0.40 16.91
N PHE A 176 4.05 -0.16 15.69
CA PHE A 176 3.48 -1.45 15.32
C PHE A 176 4.58 -2.40 14.87
N ILE A 177 4.49 -3.66 15.27
CA ILE A 177 5.33 -4.72 14.73
C ILE A 177 4.51 -5.49 13.70
N PRO A 178 4.93 -5.53 12.42
CA PRO A 178 4.24 -6.30 11.40
C PRO A 178 4.55 -7.79 11.55
N ILE A 179 3.49 -8.61 11.48
CA ILE A 179 3.57 -10.07 11.38
C ILE A 179 2.62 -10.59 10.31
N LEU A 180 2.80 -11.86 9.94
CA LEU A 180 1.92 -12.60 9.06
C LEU A 180 1.55 -13.92 9.74
N SER A 181 0.27 -14.32 9.66
CA SER A 181 -0.17 -15.67 9.91
C SER A 181 -0.43 -16.44 8.60
N SER A 182 -0.51 -15.71 7.49
CA SER A 182 -0.71 -16.27 6.16
C SER A 182 -0.21 -15.35 5.05
N THR A 183 0.00 -15.92 3.87
CA THR A 183 0.22 -15.18 2.62
C THR A 183 -0.88 -15.51 1.62
N GLY A 184 -1.10 -14.62 0.63
CA GLY A 184 -2.13 -14.81 -0.37
C GLY A 184 -3.56 -14.70 0.14
N CYS A 185 -4.53 -14.87 -0.76
CA CYS A 185 -5.96 -14.68 -0.48
C CYS A 185 -6.79 -15.66 -1.30
N PRO A 186 -7.89 -16.24 -0.75
CA PRO A 186 -8.76 -17.13 -1.51
C PRO A 186 -9.68 -16.40 -2.50
N TYR A 187 -9.75 -15.07 -2.43
CA TYR A 187 -10.54 -14.26 -3.36
C TYR A 187 -9.71 -13.86 -4.58
N SER A 188 -10.34 -13.85 -5.75
CA SER A 188 -9.77 -13.44 -7.03
C SER A 188 -10.27 -12.06 -7.46
N CYS A 189 -10.17 -11.06 -6.58
CA CYS A 189 -10.56 -9.67 -6.91
C CYS A 189 -9.67 -9.17 -8.05
N ASP A 190 -10.26 -8.78 -9.18
CA ASP A 190 -9.55 -8.49 -10.43
C ASP A 190 -8.63 -7.25 -10.38
N PHE A 191 -8.84 -6.36 -9.42
CA PHE A 191 -7.99 -5.18 -9.15
C PHE A 191 -6.86 -5.44 -8.14
N CYS A 192 -6.91 -6.59 -7.43
CA CYS A 192 -6.00 -6.86 -6.31
C CYS A 192 -4.70 -7.51 -6.81
N VAL A 193 -3.57 -7.06 -6.28
CA VAL A 193 -2.25 -7.64 -6.59
C VAL A 193 -2.11 -9.11 -6.14
N ASP A 194 -2.96 -9.56 -5.23
CA ASP A 194 -3.02 -10.95 -4.75
C ASP A 194 -4.09 -11.80 -5.45
N TRP A 195 -4.65 -11.35 -6.57
CA TRP A 195 -5.75 -12.02 -7.29
C TRP A 195 -5.46 -13.48 -7.66
N ASN A 196 -4.20 -13.82 -7.91
CA ASN A 196 -3.71 -15.15 -8.28
C ASN A 196 -2.70 -15.72 -7.26
N ASN A 197 -2.62 -15.12 -6.07
CA ASN A 197 -1.76 -15.60 -5.00
C ASN A 197 -2.59 -16.48 -4.05
N PRO A 198 -2.50 -17.83 -4.16
CA PRO A 198 -3.33 -18.70 -3.35
C PRO A 198 -2.99 -18.58 -1.88
N TYR A 199 -4.02 -18.65 -1.05
CA TYR A 199 -3.88 -18.62 0.39
C TYR A 199 -2.93 -19.73 0.89
N THR A 200 -1.94 -19.33 1.68
CA THR A 200 -0.95 -20.24 2.29
C THR A 200 -0.77 -19.85 3.76
N PRO A 201 -1.21 -20.71 4.72
CA PRO A 201 -0.97 -20.47 6.13
C PRO A 201 0.51 -20.59 6.47
N LEU A 202 0.99 -19.79 7.40
CA LEU A 202 2.30 -19.94 8.02
C LEU A 202 2.20 -20.83 9.26
N PRO A 203 3.32 -21.44 9.74
CA PRO A 203 3.32 -22.27 10.92
C PRO A 203 2.81 -21.49 12.16
N LEU A 204 1.77 -22.02 12.82
CA LEU A 204 1.15 -21.37 13.98
C LEU A 204 2.10 -21.27 15.18
N GLU A 205 2.99 -22.26 15.34
CA GLU A 205 4.03 -22.27 16.36
C GLU A 205 4.95 -21.06 16.23
N ARG A 206 5.24 -20.67 14.98
CA ARG A 206 6.03 -19.46 14.69
C ARG A 206 5.26 -18.19 15.06
N VAL A 207 3.99 -18.12 14.72
CA VAL A 207 3.12 -16.98 15.08
C VAL A 207 3.04 -16.85 16.60
N GLU A 208 2.88 -17.96 17.32
CA GLU A 208 2.86 -17.98 18.79
C GLU A 208 4.17 -17.50 19.39
N GLN A 209 5.31 -18.00 18.90
CA GLN A 209 6.64 -17.57 19.35
C GLN A 209 6.85 -16.07 19.15
N ASP A 210 6.49 -15.55 17.97
CA ASP A 210 6.59 -14.13 17.65
C ASP A 210 5.73 -13.27 18.59
N LEU A 211 4.50 -13.67 18.85
CA LEU A 211 3.59 -12.96 19.74
C LEU A 211 4.06 -12.99 21.21
N LEU A 212 4.54 -14.15 21.69
CA LEU A 212 5.10 -14.29 23.03
C LEU A 212 6.37 -13.45 23.19
N PHE A 213 7.24 -13.45 22.18
CA PHE A 213 8.44 -12.62 22.18
C PHE A 213 8.09 -11.12 22.24
N ALA A 214 7.15 -10.68 21.39
CA ALA A 214 6.69 -9.29 21.39
C ALA A 214 6.05 -8.87 22.73
N ALA A 215 5.18 -9.70 23.29
CA ALA A 215 4.51 -9.43 24.57
C ALA A 215 5.51 -9.30 25.73
N ARG A 216 6.54 -10.15 25.74
CA ARG A 216 7.57 -10.17 26.78
C ARG A 216 8.55 -9.00 26.69
N HIS A 217 9.05 -8.72 25.46
CA HIS A 217 10.13 -7.75 25.27
C HIS A 217 9.64 -6.33 24.95
N PHE A 218 8.38 -6.19 24.46
CA PHE A 218 7.79 -4.91 24.05
C PHE A 218 6.35 -4.75 24.53
N PRO A 219 6.10 -4.77 25.85
CA PRO A 219 4.73 -4.83 26.41
C PRO A 219 3.82 -3.65 26.02
N GLY A 220 4.39 -2.57 25.48
CA GLY A 220 3.64 -1.40 25.01
C GLY A 220 3.38 -1.35 23.52
N VAL A 221 3.92 -2.29 22.73
CA VAL A 221 3.84 -2.29 21.27
C VAL A 221 2.57 -2.98 20.80
N ARG A 222 2.06 -2.53 19.65
CA ARG A 222 0.95 -3.19 18.95
C ARG A 222 1.46 -4.08 17.85
N ILE A 223 0.69 -5.11 17.54
CA ILE A 223 0.92 -6.02 16.41
C ILE A 223 0.01 -5.62 15.25
N ASN A 224 0.56 -5.59 14.03
CA ASN A 224 -0.20 -5.46 12.80
C ASN A 224 -0.12 -6.77 12.01
N PHE A 225 -1.23 -7.48 11.88
CA PHE A 225 -1.34 -8.64 11.01
C PHE A 225 -1.50 -8.16 9.56
N TYR A 226 -0.46 -8.35 8.76
CA TYR A 226 -0.42 -7.98 7.33
C TYR A 226 -0.99 -9.07 6.42
N ASP A 227 -1.77 -9.97 6.99
CA ASP A 227 -2.48 -11.01 6.23
C ASP A 227 -3.42 -10.36 5.21
N PRO A 228 -3.37 -10.73 3.93
CA PRO A 228 -4.32 -10.21 2.93
C PRO A 228 -5.78 -10.51 3.27
N ASN A 229 -6.02 -11.57 4.06
CA ASN A 229 -7.33 -11.90 4.61
C ASN A 229 -7.21 -12.76 5.88
N PHE A 230 -7.14 -12.12 7.03
CA PHE A 230 -7.03 -12.76 8.33
C PHE A 230 -8.18 -13.73 8.66
N GLY A 231 -9.37 -13.51 8.07
CA GLY A 231 -10.58 -14.29 8.39
C GLY A 231 -10.61 -15.72 7.85
N VAL A 232 -9.62 -16.17 7.04
CA VAL A 232 -9.64 -17.49 6.37
C VAL A 232 -9.43 -18.62 7.38
N LYS A 233 -8.35 -18.58 8.13
CA LYS A 233 -8.01 -19.53 9.21
C LYS A 233 -8.25 -18.89 10.59
N PHE A 234 -9.36 -18.18 10.71
CA PHE A 234 -9.68 -17.35 11.87
C PHE A 234 -9.56 -18.13 13.20
N ASP A 235 -10.18 -19.30 13.28
CA ASP A 235 -10.29 -20.03 14.54
C ASP A 235 -8.93 -20.55 15.03
N GLU A 236 -8.09 -21.00 14.09
CA GLU A 236 -6.74 -21.50 14.38
C GLU A 236 -5.83 -20.37 14.87
N VAL A 237 -5.82 -19.23 14.17
CA VAL A 237 -5.00 -18.07 14.53
C VAL A 237 -5.51 -17.43 15.83
N MET A 238 -6.83 -17.31 16.01
CA MET A 238 -7.40 -16.78 17.25
C MET A 238 -7.09 -17.65 18.46
N ALA A 239 -7.07 -18.98 18.31
CA ALA A 239 -6.68 -19.88 19.40
C ALA A 239 -5.24 -19.63 19.87
N VAL A 240 -4.34 -19.20 18.97
CA VAL A 240 -2.98 -18.75 19.34
C VAL A 240 -3.06 -17.40 20.08
N ILE A 241 -3.73 -16.40 19.48
CA ILE A 241 -3.80 -15.04 20.04
C ILE A 241 -4.42 -15.03 21.45
N GLU A 242 -5.46 -15.82 21.68
CA GLU A 242 -6.19 -15.91 22.95
C GLU A 242 -5.33 -16.45 24.11
N ARG A 243 -4.26 -17.18 23.81
CA ARG A 243 -3.29 -17.67 24.82
C ARG A 243 -2.18 -16.67 25.16
N ILE A 244 -2.04 -15.59 24.41
CA ILE A 244 -0.95 -14.63 24.62
C ILE A 244 -1.26 -13.69 25.79
N PRO A 245 -0.46 -13.68 26.86
CA PRO A 245 -0.64 -12.80 28.00
C PRO A 245 -0.14 -11.38 27.68
N HIS A 246 -0.90 -10.64 26.86
CA HIS A 246 -0.50 -9.31 26.45
C HIS A 246 -0.95 -8.26 27.48
N PRO A 247 -0.06 -7.39 28.01
CA PRO A 247 -0.37 -6.44 29.07
C PRO A 247 -1.28 -5.29 28.60
N ARG A 248 -1.36 -5.06 27.28
CA ARG A 248 -2.17 -4.01 26.70
C ARG A 248 -3.56 -4.53 26.34
N LYS A 249 -4.61 -3.83 26.78
CA LYS A 249 -6.00 -4.21 26.53
C LYS A 249 -6.38 -4.24 25.04
N GLN A 250 -5.75 -3.37 24.21
CA GLN A 250 -6.01 -3.25 22.77
C GLN A 250 -4.66 -3.21 22.05
N TRP A 251 -4.24 -4.34 21.50
CA TRP A 251 -2.85 -4.54 21.10
C TRP A 251 -2.64 -5.04 19.65
N PHE A 252 -3.67 -5.51 18.96
CA PHE A 252 -3.49 -5.93 17.58
C PHE A 252 -4.56 -5.38 16.64
N LEU A 253 -4.23 -5.34 15.37
CA LEU A 253 -5.13 -4.97 14.28
C LEU A 253 -5.00 -5.96 13.12
N THR A 254 -6.05 -6.08 12.29
CA THR A 254 -6.11 -7.05 11.20
C THR A 254 -6.97 -6.57 10.04
N GLU A 255 -6.66 -7.08 8.83
CA GLU A 255 -7.44 -6.89 7.63
C GLU A 255 -8.23 -8.15 7.28
N GLY A 256 -9.38 -8.00 6.66
CA GLY A 256 -10.20 -9.16 6.30
C GLY A 256 -11.39 -8.81 5.44
N SER A 257 -12.17 -9.83 5.11
CA SER A 257 -13.44 -9.66 4.42
C SER A 257 -14.57 -9.36 5.40
N LEU A 258 -15.51 -8.51 4.99
CA LEU A 258 -16.65 -8.12 5.84
C LEU A 258 -17.51 -9.34 6.24
N ASN A 259 -17.64 -10.33 5.36
CA ASN A 259 -18.42 -11.54 5.63
C ASN A 259 -17.80 -12.47 6.69
N SER A 260 -16.50 -12.33 6.98
CA SER A 260 -15.84 -13.12 8.01
C SER A 260 -16.06 -12.59 9.44
N LEU A 261 -16.61 -11.38 9.60
CA LEU A 261 -16.81 -10.70 10.87
C LEU A 261 -18.22 -10.99 11.42
N THR A 262 -18.47 -12.25 11.85
CA THR A 262 -19.69 -12.65 12.55
C THR A 262 -19.69 -12.14 13.99
N GLU A 263 -20.84 -12.07 14.64
CA GLU A 263 -20.94 -11.59 16.03
C GLU A 263 -20.08 -12.42 16.99
N GLU A 264 -20.10 -13.74 16.85
CA GLU A 264 -19.25 -14.65 17.63
C GLU A 264 -17.75 -14.32 17.46
N ARG A 265 -17.30 -14.14 16.23
CA ARG A 265 -15.91 -13.76 15.94
C ARG A 265 -15.56 -12.38 16.48
N LEU A 266 -16.49 -11.42 16.41
CA LEU A 266 -16.31 -10.09 16.99
C LEU A 266 -16.17 -10.13 18.52
N GLN A 267 -16.94 -10.98 19.19
CA GLN A 267 -16.80 -11.20 20.64
C GLN A 267 -15.40 -11.73 20.98
N ARG A 268 -14.91 -12.72 20.24
CA ARG A 268 -13.55 -13.26 20.42
C ARG A 268 -12.48 -12.20 20.16
N LEU A 269 -12.59 -11.45 19.05
CA LEU A 269 -11.68 -10.34 18.75
C LEU A 269 -11.64 -9.30 19.86
N LYS A 270 -12.81 -8.89 20.38
CA LYS A 270 -12.90 -7.95 21.51
C LYS A 270 -12.21 -8.50 22.76
N LYS A 271 -12.52 -9.75 23.13
CA LYS A 271 -11.94 -10.41 24.31
C LYS A 271 -10.42 -10.54 24.20
N ALA A 272 -9.92 -10.89 23.02
CA ALA A 272 -8.49 -11.01 22.74
C ALA A 272 -7.77 -9.66 22.60
N GLY A 273 -8.48 -8.53 22.55
CA GLY A 273 -7.88 -7.20 22.50
C GLY A 273 -7.62 -6.67 21.09
N CYS A 274 -8.48 -6.98 20.14
CA CYS A 274 -8.42 -6.37 18.80
C CYS A 274 -8.72 -4.86 18.89
N LEU A 275 -7.85 -4.08 18.29
CA LEU A 275 -7.93 -2.62 18.24
C LEU A 275 -8.69 -2.14 17.02
N CYS A 276 -8.39 -2.73 15.87
CA CYS A 276 -8.87 -2.26 14.57
C CYS A 276 -9.14 -3.43 13.64
N VAL A 277 -10.23 -3.34 12.89
CA VAL A 277 -10.50 -4.20 11.73
C VAL A 277 -10.65 -3.35 10.48
N ILE A 278 -10.19 -3.89 9.33
CA ILE A 278 -10.16 -3.20 8.05
C ILE A 278 -10.90 -4.03 6.99
N PRO A 279 -12.25 -4.04 7.01
CA PRO A 279 -13.02 -4.77 6.01
C PRO A 279 -13.10 -4.01 4.67
N GLY A 280 -12.99 -4.76 3.55
CA GLY A 280 -13.26 -4.27 2.20
C GLY A 280 -14.74 -4.38 1.85
N ILE A 281 -15.32 -3.28 1.33
CA ILE A 281 -16.64 -3.23 0.69
C ILE A 281 -16.46 -3.19 -0.83
N GLU A 282 -15.49 -2.44 -1.28
CA GLU A 282 -15.01 -2.17 -2.63
C GLU A 282 -16.02 -1.39 -3.48
N SER A 283 -17.24 -1.92 -3.71
CA SER A 283 -18.25 -1.31 -4.56
C SER A 283 -19.67 -1.57 -4.05
N TRP A 284 -20.59 -0.70 -4.38
CA TRP A 284 -22.03 -0.88 -4.12
C TRP A 284 -22.72 -1.84 -5.11
N SER A 285 -22.09 -2.09 -6.25
CA SER A 285 -22.54 -3.09 -7.22
C SER A 285 -22.13 -4.52 -6.82
N ALA A 286 -22.49 -5.50 -7.65
CA ALA A 286 -22.06 -6.90 -7.52
C ALA A 286 -20.58 -7.13 -7.94
N TYR A 287 -19.80 -6.07 -8.17
CA TYR A 287 -18.43 -6.12 -8.66
C TYR A 287 -17.48 -6.95 -7.77
N SER A 288 -17.62 -6.87 -6.46
CA SER A 288 -16.82 -7.64 -5.52
C SER A 288 -17.69 -8.50 -4.61
N LYS A 289 -17.34 -9.79 -4.49
CA LYS A 289 -17.97 -10.73 -3.56
C LYS A 289 -17.39 -10.65 -2.14
N LYS A 290 -16.36 -9.84 -1.91
CA LYS A 290 -15.63 -9.75 -0.63
C LYS A 290 -16.50 -9.26 0.53
N ALA A 291 -17.51 -8.45 0.26
CA ALA A 291 -18.49 -8.06 1.27
C ALA A 291 -19.43 -9.22 1.70
N GLY A 292 -19.48 -10.31 0.93
CA GLY A 292 -20.29 -11.50 1.23
C GLY A 292 -21.78 -11.28 1.12
N ILE A 293 -22.23 -10.25 0.39
CA ILE A 293 -23.64 -9.95 0.15
C ILE A 293 -24.04 -10.60 -1.18
N LYS A 294 -25.22 -11.23 -1.21
CA LYS A 294 -25.73 -11.94 -2.38
C LYS A 294 -25.77 -11.01 -3.60
N GLY A 295 -25.28 -11.49 -4.75
CA GLY A 295 -25.18 -10.70 -5.98
C GLY A 295 -26.51 -10.27 -6.61
N SER A 296 -27.63 -10.74 -6.09
CA SER A 296 -28.99 -10.36 -6.50
C SER A 296 -29.57 -9.17 -5.73
N ALA A 297 -28.90 -8.71 -4.67
CA ALA A 297 -29.37 -7.57 -3.89
C ALA A 297 -29.21 -6.26 -4.68
N SER A 298 -30.19 -5.38 -4.60
CA SER A 298 -30.06 -4.02 -5.09
C SER A 298 -28.95 -3.27 -4.35
N ALA A 299 -28.39 -2.20 -4.95
CA ALA A 299 -27.36 -1.39 -4.29
C ALA A 299 -27.84 -0.80 -2.95
N GLY A 300 -29.14 -0.45 -2.84
CA GLY A 300 -29.73 0.02 -1.58
C GLY A 300 -29.83 -1.06 -0.51
N GLU A 301 -30.22 -2.29 -0.90
CA GLU A 301 -30.22 -3.43 0.03
C GLU A 301 -28.83 -3.76 0.51
N LYS A 302 -27.85 -3.74 -0.40
CA LYS A 302 -26.43 -3.91 -0.06
C LYS A 302 -25.97 -2.86 0.93
N LEU A 303 -26.32 -1.58 0.71
CA LEU A 303 -25.98 -0.49 1.63
C LEU A 303 -26.56 -0.77 3.02
N ASN A 304 -27.85 -1.15 3.12
CA ASN A 304 -28.50 -1.42 4.40
C ASN A 304 -27.79 -2.57 5.15
N GLU A 305 -27.49 -3.65 4.46
CA GLU A 305 -26.79 -4.79 5.05
C GLU A 305 -25.38 -4.40 5.51
N VAL A 306 -24.62 -3.66 4.69
CA VAL A 306 -23.29 -3.17 5.04
C VAL A 306 -23.35 -2.28 6.28
N VAL A 307 -24.28 -1.30 6.32
CA VAL A 307 -24.45 -0.43 7.50
C VAL A 307 -24.76 -1.24 8.75
N ASN A 308 -25.68 -2.22 8.66
CA ASN A 308 -26.03 -3.07 9.81
C ASN A 308 -24.80 -3.85 10.33
N ARG A 309 -23.98 -4.40 9.42
CA ARG A 309 -22.73 -5.08 9.80
C ARG A 309 -21.72 -4.13 10.44
N PHE A 310 -21.57 -2.91 9.92
CA PHE A 310 -20.68 -1.92 10.52
C PHE A 310 -21.16 -1.46 11.90
N ASN A 311 -22.47 -1.29 12.09
CA ASN A 311 -23.05 -1.03 13.41
C ASN A 311 -22.80 -2.18 14.39
N LEU A 312 -22.89 -3.43 13.92
CA LEU A 312 -22.54 -4.58 14.74
C LEU A 312 -21.05 -4.56 15.12
N ILE A 313 -20.13 -4.37 14.16
CA ILE A 313 -18.69 -4.31 14.43
C ILE A 313 -18.37 -3.21 15.45
N HIS A 314 -19.02 -2.04 15.34
CA HIS A 314 -18.78 -0.91 16.24
C HIS A 314 -19.06 -1.19 17.72
N ARG A 315 -19.98 -2.13 18.02
CA ARG A 315 -20.23 -2.56 19.42
C ARG A 315 -19.06 -3.33 20.06
N TYR A 316 -18.18 -3.87 19.23
CA TYR A 316 -17.10 -4.74 19.68
C TYR A 316 -15.71 -4.17 19.45
N ILE A 317 -15.49 -3.48 18.34
CA ILE A 317 -14.16 -3.05 17.87
C ILE A 317 -14.06 -1.53 17.88
N PRO A 318 -13.04 -0.96 18.52
CA PRO A 318 -12.90 0.49 18.71
C PRO A 318 -12.65 1.27 17.41
N ILE A 319 -11.90 0.69 16.47
CA ILE A 319 -11.56 1.33 15.19
C ILE A 319 -12.02 0.44 14.04
N ILE A 320 -12.68 1.05 13.08
CA ILE A 320 -13.10 0.39 11.87
C ILE A 320 -12.68 1.25 10.69
N GLN A 321 -11.93 0.68 9.72
CA GLN A 321 -11.68 1.33 8.45
C GLN A 321 -12.43 0.59 7.35
N ALA A 322 -13.22 1.30 6.56
CA ALA A 322 -13.92 0.76 5.41
C ALA A 322 -13.19 1.11 4.12
N ASN A 323 -12.84 0.10 3.31
CA ASN A 323 -12.20 0.31 2.02
C ASN A 323 -13.23 0.26 0.90
N LEU A 324 -13.23 1.31 0.06
CA LEU A 324 -14.14 1.53 -1.07
C LEU A 324 -13.35 2.00 -2.29
N LEU A 325 -13.86 1.67 -3.47
CA LEU A 325 -13.39 2.16 -4.76
C LEU A 325 -14.48 3.03 -5.39
N PHE A 326 -14.09 4.10 -6.09
CA PHE A 326 -14.97 4.94 -6.89
C PHE A 326 -14.37 5.19 -8.28
N GLY A 327 -15.16 4.97 -9.32
CA GLY A 327 -14.75 5.05 -10.72
C GLY A 327 -14.53 3.68 -11.36
N LEU A 328 -15.11 2.63 -10.79
CA LEU A 328 -15.20 1.31 -11.42
C LEU A 328 -16.14 1.33 -12.63
N ASP A 329 -16.01 0.33 -13.51
CA ASP A 329 -16.86 0.18 -14.71
C ASP A 329 -18.34 -0.03 -14.41
N THR A 330 -18.67 -0.28 -13.16
CA THR A 330 -20.04 -0.43 -12.64
C THR A 330 -20.60 0.85 -12.01
N ASP A 331 -19.77 1.89 -11.90
CA ASP A 331 -20.18 3.17 -11.33
C ASP A 331 -20.71 4.08 -12.44
N GLU A 332 -22.01 4.38 -12.41
CA GLU A 332 -22.69 5.19 -13.41
C GLU A 332 -23.64 6.19 -12.75
N GLY A 333 -23.76 7.38 -13.33
CA GLY A 333 -24.66 8.44 -12.87
C GLY A 333 -24.34 8.95 -11.47
N ASP A 334 -25.36 9.29 -10.69
CA ASP A 334 -25.23 9.83 -9.33
C ASP A 334 -25.38 8.78 -8.23
N ALA A 335 -25.91 7.61 -8.56
CA ALA A 335 -26.20 6.57 -7.58
C ALA A 335 -24.99 6.18 -6.70
N PRO A 336 -23.77 5.96 -7.24
CA PRO A 336 -22.61 5.64 -6.41
C PRO A 336 -22.23 6.78 -5.46
N VAL A 337 -22.43 8.05 -5.85
CA VAL A 337 -22.16 9.21 -5.01
C VAL A 337 -23.13 9.26 -3.84
N LEU A 338 -24.43 9.11 -4.13
CA LEU A 338 -25.50 9.12 -3.12
C LEU A 338 -25.32 7.99 -2.10
N LEU A 339 -25.02 6.76 -2.57
CA LEU A 339 -24.78 5.61 -1.71
C LEU A 339 -23.54 5.81 -0.81
N ASN A 340 -22.45 6.38 -1.33
CA ASN A 340 -21.28 6.70 -0.51
C ASN A 340 -21.60 7.75 0.56
N LYS A 341 -22.33 8.81 0.20
CA LYS A 341 -22.72 9.86 1.16
C LYS A 341 -23.66 9.31 2.23
N GLU A 342 -24.61 8.47 1.85
CA GLU A 342 -25.54 7.82 2.79
C GLU A 342 -24.77 6.88 3.74
N PHE A 343 -23.84 6.06 3.22
CA PHE A 343 -22.99 5.21 4.06
C PHE A 343 -22.18 6.04 5.07
N ILE A 344 -21.52 7.12 4.63
CA ILE A 344 -20.76 8.02 5.50
C ILE A 344 -21.67 8.63 6.56
N THR A 345 -22.87 9.05 6.17
CA THR A 345 -23.85 9.65 7.10
C THR A 345 -24.29 8.66 8.17
N ARG A 346 -24.52 7.39 7.80
CA ARG A 346 -25.03 6.35 8.72
C ARG A 346 -23.94 5.70 9.56
N THR A 347 -22.66 5.86 9.20
CA THR A 347 -21.51 5.29 9.89
C THR A 347 -20.40 6.31 10.16
N PRO A 348 -20.67 7.45 10.83
CA PRO A 348 -19.71 8.56 10.97
C PRO A 348 -18.46 8.18 11.79
N TYR A 349 -18.55 7.19 12.68
CA TYR A 349 -17.46 6.64 13.49
C TYR A 349 -16.44 5.83 12.66
N VAL A 350 -16.75 5.48 11.40
CA VAL A 350 -15.89 4.69 10.52
C VAL A 350 -14.83 5.57 9.85
N ALA A 351 -13.62 5.06 9.73
CA ALA A 351 -12.58 5.65 8.90
C ALA A 351 -12.80 5.25 7.42
N HIS A 352 -13.65 5.99 6.70
CA HIS A 352 -13.92 5.70 5.29
C HIS A 352 -12.69 5.95 4.41
N SER A 353 -12.18 4.93 3.75
CA SER A 353 -11.06 4.99 2.81
C SER A 353 -11.57 4.80 1.39
N LEU A 354 -11.94 5.91 0.74
CA LEU A 354 -12.36 5.91 -0.65
C LEU A 354 -11.14 6.06 -1.57
N ASN A 355 -10.94 5.12 -2.47
CA ASN A 355 -9.83 5.07 -3.39
C ASN A 355 -10.30 5.12 -4.84
N ILE A 356 -9.38 5.47 -5.75
CA ILE A 356 -9.56 5.41 -7.20
C ILE A 356 -8.97 4.08 -7.67
N PRO A 357 -9.62 3.33 -8.56
CA PRO A 357 -9.06 2.13 -9.13
C PRO A 357 -7.72 2.43 -9.82
N ALA A 358 -6.66 1.77 -9.37
CA ALA A 358 -5.35 1.84 -10.02
C ALA A 358 -5.10 0.54 -10.79
N PRO A 359 -4.74 0.61 -12.09
CA PRO A 359 -4.46 -0.57 -12.88
C PRO A 359 -3.05 -1.07 -12.55
N PHE A 360 -2.94 -1.94 -11.57
CA PHE A 360 -1.66 -2.55 -11.18
C PHE A 360 -1.28 -3.66 -12.15
N GLY A 361 -0.03 -3.65 -12.61
CA GLY A 361 0.51 -4.63 -13.56
C GLY A 361 0.31 -6.08 -13.10
N GLY A 362 -0.04 -6.95 -14.04
CA GLY A 362 -0.30 -8.36 -13.79
C GLY A 362 -1.68 -8.67 -13.22
N THR A 363 -2.55 -7.69 -13.01
CA THR A 363 -3.94 -7.91 -12.58
C THR A 363 -4.90 -8.02 -13.76
N PRO A 364 -6.03 -8.77 -13.64
CA PRO A 364 -7.03 -8.81 -14.71
C PRO A 364 -7.61 -7.44 -15.06
N LEU A 365 -7.73 -6.53 -14.10
CA LEU A 365 -8.13 -5.14 -14.34
C LEU A 365 -7.14 -4.43 -15.26
N PHE A 366 -5.84 -4.56 -14.98
CA PHE A 366 -4.78 -3.98 -15.82
C PHE A 366 -4.86 -4.47 -17.26
N GLU A 367 -4.96 -5.80 -17.45
CA GLU A 367 -5.03 -6.41 -18.77
C GLU A 367 -6.28 -5.94 -19.56
N ARG A 368 -7.44 -5.88 -18.88
CA ARG A 368 -8.68 -5.40 -19.47
C ARG A 368 -8.58 -3.93 -19.89
N TYR A 369 -8.00 -3.08 -19.03
CA TYR A 369 -7.88 -1.65 -19.31
C TYR A 369 -6.81 -1.37 -20.37
N LEU A 370 -5.74 -2.16 -20.41
CA LEU A 370 -4.70 -2.05 -21.43
C LEU A 370 -5.25 -2.42 -22.81
N LYS A 371 -5.96 -3.57 -22.92
CA LYS A 371 -6.63 -3.99 -24.17
C LYS A 371 -7.69 -2.99 -24.64
N GLY A 372 -8.38 -2.34 -23.73
CA GLY A 372 -9.36 -1.30 -24.01
C GLY A 372 -8.76 0.09 -24.25
N SER A 373 -7.44 0.24 -24.33
CA SER A 373 -6.72 1.53 -24.47
C SER A 373 -7.13 2.59 -23.44
N ARG A 374 -7.46 2.15 -22.23
CA ARG A 374 -7.94 3.01 -21.13
C ARG A 374 -6.86 3.46 -20.18
N ILE A 375 -5.69 2.84 -20.20
CA ILE A 375 -4.56 3.24 -19.37
C ILE A 375 -3.89 4.48 -19.96
N LEU A 376 -3.65 5.49 -19.15
CA LEU A 376 -2.86 6.66 -19.53
C LEU A 376 -1.38 6.29 -19.53
N THR A 377 -0.94 5.62 -20.61
CA THR A 377 0.36 4.94 -20.68
C THR A 377 1.57 5.85 -20.52
N ALA A 378 1.42 7.15 -20.77
CA ALA A 378 2.48 8.15 -20.56
C ALA A 378 2.58 8.60 -19.09
N LEU A 379 1.61 8.29 -18.23
CA LEU A 379 1.61 8.70 -16.82
C LEU A 379 2.64 7.89 -16.03
N PRO A 380 3.66 8.51 -15.39
CA PRO A 380 4.63 7.79 -14.56
C PRO A 380 3.96 7.01 -13.42
N PHE A 381 4.47 5.81 -13.12
CA PHE A 381 3.91 4.95 -12.07
C PHE A 381 3.87 5.60 -10.68
N THR A 382 4.68 6.61 -10.43
CA THR A 382 4.62 7.45 -9.22
C THR A 382 3.23 8.06 -8.99
N PHE A 383 2.46 8.28 -10.07
CA PHE A 383 1.10 8.84 -10.01
C PHE A 383 0.00 7.77 -10.05
N TYR A 384 0.31 6.48 -9.96
CA TYR A 384 -0.67 5.40 -9.87
C TYR A 384 -1.23 5.28 -8.45
N CYS A 385 -1.63 6.39 -7.90
CA CYS A 385 -2.23 6.50 -6.57
C CYS A 385 -3.17 7.72 -6.49
N LYS A 386 -4.12 7.66 -5.59
CA LYS A 386 -4.99 8.80 -5.26
C LYS A 386 -4.15 10.04 -4.91
N PRO A 387 -4.44 11.24 -5.44
CA PRO A 387 -5.68 11.61 -6.14
C PRO A 387 -5.63 11.52 -7.68
N TYR A 388 -4.62 10.92 -8.28
CA TYR A 388 -4.40 10.92 -9.74
C TYR A 388 -5.20 9.81 -10.42
N LEU A 389 -5.78 10.13 -11.58
CA LEU A 389 -6.36 9.15 -12.49
C LEU A 389 -5.26 8.58 -13.39
N ALA A 390 -5.08 7.26 -13.35
CA ALA A 390 -4.16 6.54 -14.23
C ALA A 390 -4.89 5.92 -15.45
N THR A 391 -6.21 6.08 -15.52
CA THR A 391 -7.06 5.53 -16.57
C THR A 391 -8.15 6.50 -16.96
N THR A 392 -8.70 6.36 -18.17
CA THR A 392 -10.01 6.92 -18.47
C THR A 392 -11.09 6.17 -17.70
N VAL A 393 -12.11 6.87 -17.24
CA VAL A 393 -13.26 6.30 -16.52
C VAL A 393 -14.40 6.04 -17.48
N LYS A 394 -15.02 4.86 -17.42
CA LYS A 394 -15.97 4.42 -18.44
C LYS A 394 -17.22 5.30 -18.57
N HIS A 395 -17.81 5.69 -17.44
CA HIS A 395 -19.09 6.39 -17.41
C HIS A 395 -19.00 7.87 -17.00
N TYR A 396 -17.78 8.37 -16.80
CA TYR A 396 -17.56 9.77 -16.43
C TYR A 396 -16.48 10.40 -17.30
N THR A 397 -16.70 11.64 -17.74
CA THR A 397 -15.58 12.48 -18.17
C THR A 397 -14.64 12.74 -16.99
N PRO A 398 -13.36 13.05 -17.21
CA PRO A 398 -12.44 13.39 -16.10
C PRO A 398 -12.95 14.52 -15.23
N ILE A 399 -13.60 15.53 -15.81
CA ILE A 399 -14.22 16.66 -15.08
C ILE A 399 -15.34 16.13 -14.17
N ALA A 400 -16.33 15.43 -14.72
CA ALA A 400 -17.45 14.88 -13.97
C ALA A 400 -16.98 13.92 -12.86
N PHE A 401 -15.96 13.11 -13.15
CA PHE A 401 -15.38 12.21 -12.14
C PHE A 401 -14.84 12.97 -10.93
N TYR A 402 -14.00 14.01 -11.15
CA TYR A 402 -13.45 14.78 -10.03
C TYR A 402 -14.51 15.60 -9.31
N GLU A 403 -15.53 16.14 -10.00
CA GLU A 403 -16.64 16.82 -9.35
C GLU A 403 -17.38 15.89 -8.38
N LYS A 404 -17.74 14.68 -8.84
CA LYS A 404 -18.39 13.67 -8.02
C LYS A 404 -17.51 13.16 -6.86
N LEU A 405 -16.23 12.92 -7.13
CA LEU A 405 -15.28 12.52 -6.09
C LEU A 405 -15.14 13.60 -5.02
N MET A 406 -15.03 14.87 -5.41
CA MET A 406 -14.94 16.00 -4.49
C MET A 406 -16.24 16.19 -3.69
N GLU A 407 -17.41 15.92 -4.27
CA GLU A 407 -18.69 15.92 -3.55
C GLU A 407 -18.68 14.92 -2.40
N ILE A 408 -18.22 13.68 -2.63
CA ILE A 408 -18.10 12.67 -1.58
C ILE A 408 -17.11 13.11 -0.49
N PHE A 409 -15.92 13.62 -0.89
CA PHE A 409 -14.90 14.05 0.08
C PHE A 409 -15.32 15.28 0.88
N THR A 410 -16.03 16.21 0.26
CA THR A 410 -16.59 17.41 0.94
C THR A 410 -17.62 16.98 1.99
N HIS A 411 -18.51 16.04 1.63
CA HIS A 411 -19.46 15.48 2.58
C HIS A 411 -18.75 14.77 3.74
N MET A 412 -17.77 13.89 3.43
CA MET A 412 -16.98 13.15 4.42
C MET A 412 -16.24 14.06 5.41
N THR A 413 -15.79 15.23 4.95
CA THR A 413 -15.02 16.18 5.75
C THR A 413 -15.85 17.32 6.34
N SER A 414 -17.18 17.28 6.19
CA SER A 414 -18.08 18.27 6.75
C SER A 414 -18.02 18.31 8.29
N LEU A 415 -18.28 19.49 8.86
CA LEU A 415 -18.28 19.66 10.32
C LEU A 415 -19.34 18.81 11.00
N GLY A 416 -20.50 18.61 10.36
CA GLY A 416 -21.56 17.74 10.88
C GLY A 416 -21.12 16.28 11.01
N ILE A 417 -20.45 15.70 9.99
CA ILE A 417 -19.90 14.34 10.05
C ILE A 417 -18.79 14.26 11.09
N LEU A 418 -17.88 15.25 11.14
CA LEU A 418 -16.82 15.28 12.14
C LEU A 418 -17.35 15.30 13.58
N ALA A 419 -18.33 16.17 13.86
CA ALA A 419 -18.94 16.28 15.19
C ALA A 419 -19.61 14.97 15.61
N ARG A 420 -20.31 14.30 14.67
CA ARG A 420 -20.91 12.99 14.93
C ARG A 420 -19.85 11.90 15.15
N ALA A 421 -18.80 11.87 14.33
CA ALA A 421 -17.69 10.93 14.48
C ALA A 421 -17.05 11.02 15.89
N VAL A 422 -16.78 12.26 16.36
CA VAL A 422 -16.22 12.48 17.70
C VAL A 422 -17.22 12.10 18.80
N ARG A 423 -18.50 12.38 18.63
CA ARG A 423 -19.55 12.04 19.62
C ARG A 423 -19.76 10.54 19.74
N GLU A 424 -19.85 9.85 18.60
CA GLU A 424 -20.18 8.41 18.54
C GLU A 424 -18.97 7.51 18.82
N THR A 425 -17.74 8.05 18.86
CA THR A 425 -16.53 7.31 19.26
C THR A 425 -16.34 7.36 20.77
N GLU A 426 -16.29 6.22 21.42
CA GLU A 426 -16.13 6.15 22.89
C GLU A 426 -14.68 6.42 23.34
N ASN A 427 -13.69 5.84 22.67
CA ASN A 427 -12.30 5.90 23.07
C ASN A 427 -11.68 7.30 22.88
N PRO A 428 -11.14 7.97 23.93
CA PRO A 428 -10.61 9.34 23.84
C PRO A 428 -9.47 9.51 22.81
N VAL A 429 -8.61 8.50 22.67
CA VAL A 429 -7.49 8.55 21.71
C VAL A 429 -8.04 8.63 20.28
N PHE A 430 -9.11 7.90 19.99
CA PHE A 430 -9.72 7.90 18.66
C PHE A 430 -10.62 9.11 18.43
N LYS A 431 -11.20 9.70 19.47
CA LYS A 431 -11.81 11.01 19.36
C LYS A 431 -10.82 12.04 18.78
N GLY A 432 -9.57 12.04 19.27
CA GLY A 432 -8.48 12.88 18.75
C GLY A 432 -8.01 12.53 17.33
N TYR A 433 -8.19 11.29 16.88
CA TYR A 433 -7.83 10.86 15.53
C TYR A 433 -8.71 11.47 14.44
N HIS A 434 -10.02 11.61 14.68
CA HIS A 434 -10.97 12.12 13.68
C HIS A 434 -10.64 13.53 13.15
N PRO A 435 -10.31 14.55 13.99
CA PRO A 435 -9.89 15.87 13.51
C PRO A 435 -8.62 15.81 12.67
N ILE A 436 -7.61 15.02 13.07
CA ILE A 436 -6.35 14.88 12.33
C ILE A 436 -6.60 14.28 10.96
N ARG A 437 -7.40 13.22 10.90
CA ARG A 437 -7.80 12.58 9.65
C ARG A 437 -8.60 13.53 8.76
N ASN A 438 -9.56 14.28 9.34
CA ASN A 438 -10.36 15.26 8.61
C ASN A 438 -9.47 16.32 7.94
N LEU A 439 -8.48 16.84 8.66
CA LEU A 439 -7.52 17.79 8.11
C LEU A 439 -6.73 17.18 6.93
N SER A 440 -6.23 15.97 7.07
CA SER A 440 -5.51 15.26 6.01
C SER A 440 -6.38 15.08 4.75
N LEU A 441 -7.65 14.69 4.91
CA LEU A 441 -8.59 14.55 3.80
C LEU A 441 -8.91 15.89 3.13
N ARG A 442 -9.03 16.99 3.88
CA ARG A 442 -9.20 18.33 3.32
C ARG A 442 -8.01 18.79 2.49
N LEU A 443 -6.78 18.47 2.91
CA LEU A 443 -5.58 18.73 2.10
C LEU A 443 -5.60 17.93 0.79
N MET A 444 -6.05 16.69 0.81
CA MET A 444 -6.25 15.89 -0.39
C MET A 444 -7.32 16.48 -1.31
N THR A 445 -8.45 16.94 -0.75
CA THR A 445 -9.51 17.62 -1.51
C THR A 445 -9.00 18.87 -2.22
N ARG A 446 -8.08 19.63 -1.61
CA ARG A 446 -7.42 20.77 -2.29
C ARG A 446 -6.63 20.33 -3.52
N THR A 447 -5.89 19.22 -3.42
CA THR A 447 -5.15 18.68 -4.59
C THR A 447 -6.12 18.23 -5.69
N MET A 448 -7.24 17.58 -5.34
CA MET A 448 -8.30 17.24 -6.30
C MET A 448 -8.89 18.49 -6.97
N GLY A 449 -9.12 19.56 -6.20
CA GLY A 449 -9.57 20.84 -6.73
C GLY A 449 -8.60 21.48 -7.71
N GLN A 450 -7.29 21.36 -7.48
CA GLN A 450 -6.27 21.82 -8.43
C GLN A 450 -6.30 20.99 -9.73
N LEU A 451 -6.45 19.67 -9.64
CA LEU A 451 -6.58 18.81 -10.82
C LEU A 451 -7.85 19.14 -11.61
N LEU A 452 -8.98 19.35 -10.92
CA LEU A 452 -10.23 19.75 -11.56
C LEU A 452 -10.11 21.12 -12.24
N ALA A 453 -9.45 22.09 -11.62
CA ALA A 453 -9.20 23.38 -12.22
C ALA A 453 -8.37 23.26 -13.51
N LEU A 454 -7.31 22.44 -13.49
CA LEU A 454 -6.50 22.16 -14.68
C LEU A 454 -7.32 21.49 -15.78
N LEU A 455 -8.17 20.51 -15.47
CA LEU A 455 -9.07 19.87 -16.43
C LEU A 455 -10.02 20.88 -17.10
N LYS A 456 -10.44 21.91 -16.37
CA LYS A 456 -11.34 22.96 -16.90
C LYS A 456 -10.61 24.02 -17.73
N THR A 457 -9.35 24.32 -17.42
CA THR A 457 -8.63 25.48 -18.00
C THR A 457 -7.50 25.12 -18.95
N ASP A 458 -6.87 23.95 -18.80
CA ASP A 458 -5.74 23.49 -19.61
C ASP A 458 -6.20 22.42 -20.59
N LYS A 459 -6.26 22.79 -21.89
CA LYS A 459 -6.70 21.89 -22.97
C LYS A 459 -5.80 20.66 -23.10
N ALA A 460 -4.47 20.81 -22.96
CA ALA A 460 -3.52 19.70 -23.09
C ALA A 460 -3.68 18.71 -21.92
N PHE A 461 -3.87 19.24 -20.69
CA PHE A 461 -4.13 18.43 -19.51
C PHE A 461 -5.43 17.63 -19.63
N ARG A 462 -6.49 18.28 -20.17
CA ARG A 462 -7.78 17.63 -20.41
C ARG A 462 -7.68 16.54 -21.44
N ALA A 463 -7.14 16.83 -22.64
CA ALA A 463 -6.98 15.88 -23.74
C ALA A 463 -6.18 14.64 -23.32
N PHE A 464 -5.17 14.82 -22.45
CA PHE A 464 -4.42 13.71 -21.86
C PHE A 464 -5.33 12.79 -21.03
N HIS A 465 -6.13 13.37 -20.13
CA HIS A 465 -7.02 12.59 -19.24
C HIS A 465 -8.25 12.01 -19.95
N GLU A 466 -8.63 12.55 -21.09
CA GLU A 466 -9.66 12.00 -22.00
C GLU A 466 -9.11 10.87 -22.89
N GLY A 467 -7.78 10.64 -22.86
CA GLY A 467 -7.12 9.63 -23.69
C GLY A 467 -6.89 10.06 -25.14
N GLU A 468 -7.09 11.34 -25.44
CA GLU A 468 -6.95 11.92 -26.79
C GLU A 468 -5.51 12.30 -27.13
N SER A 469 -4.66 12.49 -26.11
CA SER A 469 -3.26 12.85 -26.24
C SER A 469 -2.36 11.86 -25.50
N PRO A 470 -1.31 11.29 -26.15
CA PRO A 470 -0.31 10.47 -25.48
C PRO A 470 0.81 11.30 -24.83
N VAL A 471 0.75 12.63 -24.91
CA VAL A 471 1.80 13.52 -24.40
C VAL A 471 1.56 13.83 -22.93
N LEU A 472 2.56 13.54 -22.08
CA LEU A 472 2.48 13.83 -20.65
C LEU A 472 2.41 15.34 -20.41
N PRO A 473 1.37 15.86 -19.73
CA PRO A 473 1.24 17.28 -19.45
C PRO A 473 2.36 17.84 -18.58
N GLU A 474 2.71 19.11 -18.78
CA GLU A 474 3.78 19.81 -18.04
C GLU A 474 3.56 19.83 -16.53
N TYR A 475 2.30 19.78 -16.09
CA TYR A 475 1.96 19.60 -14.67
C TYR A 475 2.65 18.39 -14.04
N TYR A 476 2.61 17.23 -14.71
CA TYR A 476 3.21 16.00 -14.21
C TYR A 476 4.75 16.03 -14.26
N HIS A 477 5.33 16.68 -15.27
CA HIS A 477 6.79 16.89 -15.31
C HIS A 477 7.26 17.71 -14.11
N ARG A 478 6.61 18.85 -13.85
CA ARG A 478 6.93 19.71 -12.69
C ARG A 478 6.69 19.00 -11.36
N LYS A 479 5.59 18.26 -11.25
CA LYS A 479 5.26 17.51 -10.03
C LYS A 479 6.28 16.40 -9.77
N TYR A 480 6.69 15.67 -10.81
CA TYR A 480 7.73 14.64 -10.73
C TYR A 480 9.07 15.22 -10.27
N GLU A 481 9.48 16.36 -10.82
CA GLU A 481 10.70 17.07 -10.41
C GLU A 481 10.63 17.54 -8.95
N ALA A 482 9.47 18.04 -8.53
CA ALA A 482 9.26 18.45 -7.14
C ALA A 482 9.41 17.27 -6.17
N LEU A 483 8.88 16.09 -6.52
CA LEU A 483 9.03 14.86 -5.72
C LEU A 483 10.51 14.43 -5.63
N LEU A 484 11.25 14.50 -6.73
CA LEU A 484 12.67 14.13 -6.76
C LEU A 484 13.58 15.14 -6.05
N GLY A 485 13.16 16.39 -5.89
CA GLY A 485 13.94 17.42 -5.20
C GLY A 485 15.39 17.53 -5.71
N PRO A 486 16.40 17.22 -4.89
CA PRO A 486 17.82 17.31 -5.30
C PRO A 486 18.20 16.33 -6.42
N TYR A 487 17.39 15.30 -6.67
CA TYR A 487 17.62 14.26 -7.68
C TYR A 487 16.91 14.53 -9.01
N LYS A 488 16.21 15.67 -9.18
CA LYS A 488 15.35 15.97 -10.34
C LYS A 488 16.04 15.85 -11.70
N GLY A 489 17.34 16.14 -11.78
CA GLY A 489 18.14 16.05 -13.01
C GLY A 489 18.56 14.65 -13.41
N LEU A 490 18.33 13.64 -12.57
CA LEU A 490 18.81 12.27 -12.82
C LEU A 490 17.89 11.46 -13.74
N ILE A 491 16.61 11.82 -13.79
CA ILE A 491 15.61 11.16 -14.65
C ILE A 491 15.22 12.15 -15.74
N SER A 492 15.63 11.86 -16.99
CA SER A 492 15.28 12.69 -18.14
C SER A 492 13.77 12.66 -18.42
N ARG A 493 13.27 13.58 -19.25
CA ARG A 493 11.83 13.61 -19.58
C ARG A 493 11.38 12.34 -20.29
N GLU A 494 12.22 11.77 -21.14
CA GLU A 494 11.95 10.53 -21.88
C GLU A 494 11.90 9.31 -20.95
N GLU A 495 12.76 9.29 -19.94
CA GLU A 495 12.80 8.20 -18.95
C GLU A 495 11.59 8.19 -18.01
N ARG A 496 10.83 9.28 -17.91
CA ARG A 496 9.60 9.36 -17.10
C ARG A 496 8.45 8.58 -17.70
N TYR A 497 8.48 8.33 -19.04
CA TYR A 497 7.48 7.52 -19.72
C TYR A 497 7.65 6.05 -19.33
N PRO A 498 6.59 5.40 -18.79
CA PRO A 498 6.66 4.01 -18.35
C PRO A 498 6.81 3.01 -19.49
N VAL A 499 7.39 1.85 -19.16
CA VAL A 499 7.35 0.66 -20.03
C VAL A 499 6.33 -0.33 -19.43
N MET A 500 5.19 -0.51 -20.12
CA MET A 500 4.07 -1.30 -19.61
C MET A 500 4.30 -2.81 -19.66
N HIS A 501 4.68 -3.35 -20.81
CA HIS A 501 4.99 -4.76 -20.99
C HIS A 501 6.17 -4.86 -21.93
N GLY A 502 7.35 -5.23 -21.52
CA GLY A 502 8.47 -5.63 -22.38
C GLY A 502 8.62 -5.03 -23.79
N ILE A 503 7.64 -4.22 -24.21
CA ILE A 503 7.59 -3.52 -25.50
C ILE A 503 8.03 -2.08 -25.24
N PRO A 504 9.22 -1.68 -25.70
CA PRO A 504 9.60 -0.27 -25.69
C PRO A 504 8.60 0.51 -26.54
N LEU A 505 8.15 1.66 -26.08
CA LEU A 505 7.31 2.60 -26.84
C LEU A 505 7.94 3.02 -28.20
N ASN A 506 9.19 2.67 -28.46
CA ASN A 506 9.95 2.95 -29.68
C ASN A 506 10.07 1.75 -30.63
N GLY A 507 9.17 0.78 -30.61
CA GLY A 507 9.02 -0.24 -31.68
C GLY A 507 10.13 -1.31 -31.80
N LYS A 508 11.08 -1.39 -30.88
CA LYS A 508 12.06 -2.50 -30.84
C LYS A 508 11.59 -3.56 -29.84
N GLN A 509 11.21 -4.73 -30.34
CA GLN A 509 10.87 -5.88 -29.50
C GLN A 509 12.08 -6.34 -28.69
N PRO A 510 11.93 -6.61 -27.38
CA PRO A 510 12.93 -7.41 -26.65
C PRO A 510 12.88 -8.85 -27.18
N GLY A 511 14.05 -9.46 -27.31
CA GLY A 511 14.17 -10.84 -27.75
C GLY A 511 13.41 -11.83 -26.86
N PRO A 512 13.19 -13.09 -27.32
CA PRO A 512 12.39 -14.07 -26.62
C PRO A 512 13.00 -14.37 -25.26
N TYR A 513 12.21 -14.18 -24.23
CA TYR A 513 12.56 -14.58 -22.85
C TYR A 513 12.51 -16.11 -22.73
N ARG A 514 13.62 -16.70 -22.35
CA ARG A 514 13.71 -18.07 -21.87
C ARG A 514 13.48 -18.11 -20.35
#